data_7b30637ec1b470290e2d69e9704f78b6
#
_entry.id   7b30637ec1b470290e2d69e9704f78b6
#
_cell.length_a   1.000
_cell.length_b   1.000
_cell.length_c   1.000
_cell.angle_alpha   90.00
_cell.angle_beta   90.00
_cell.angle_gamma   90.00
#
_symmetry.space_group_name_H-M   'P 1'
#
loop_
_entity.id
_entity.type
_entity.pdbx_description
1 polymer ?
#
loop_
_entity_poly.entity_id
_entity_poly.type
_entity_poly.pdbx_seq_one_letter_code
_entity_poly.pdbx_strand_id
1 'polypeptide(L)'
;LVWQDTGYTGAGVTMAIIDTGIDGNHTALDDLDDDNTTNDPKIVAFYDAINNPGATNGTEIFPYDDNGHGTHCAGITAGTGAPDYQHIGVAPKANLVGVKVLDGGGSGSFAAVMAGMEWTVEKRHEFNIRAASMSLGALTGAIEWTSSEEESVNRMANEMMRAGVTLFIAAGNSGGTGTIGTPGSAEDVITVGSLDKDTAIAVYSSQGPTEEGRVKPNLAFVGSSVNAPDANTGDGYVALSGTSMATPGAAGVAVLMYQANPDLSPFDVRNIMQETSTYRQCHYMLANEPCAEDLIPKNRQNNVYGHGHVNAQPAVEEAANYFYELSMSLNVTLESE
;
A
#
# COMPACT_ATOMS: atom_id res chain seq x y z
N LEU A 1 10.51 12.55 -12.35
CA LEU A 1 10.31 11.44 -11.41
C LEU A 1 10.53 11.97 -9.99
N VAL A 2 9.69 11.60 -9.03
CA VAL A 2 9.77 12.09 -7.64
C VAL A 2 11.18 11.98 -7.08
N TRP A 3 11.89 10.87 -7.32
CA TRP A 3 13.27 10.67 -6.85
C TRP A 3 14.27 11.68 -7.39
N GLN A 4 14.10 12.10 -8.66
CA GLN A 4 15.00 13.07 -9.29
C GLN A 4 14.77 14.47 -8.73
N ASP A 5 13.52 14.78 -8.40
CA ASP A 5 13.13 16.11 -7.96
C ASP A 5 13.31 16.27 -6.44
N THR A 6 13.09 15.21 -5.66
CA THR A 6 13.12 15.26 -4.18
C THR A 6 14.32 14.55 -3.55
N GLY A 7 14.95 13.62 -4.26
CA GLY A 7 16.04 12.77 -3.74
C GLY A 7 15.59 11.61 -2.85
N TYR A 8 14.29 11.48 -2.56
CA TYR A 8 13.76 10.40 -1.71
C TYR A 8 13.49 9.13 -2.53
N THR A 9 14.08 8.01 -2.11
CA THR A 9 14.03 6.70 -2.80
C THR A 9 13.50 5.57 -1.91
N GLY A 10 13.11 5.88 -0.67
CA GLY A 10 12.64 4.93 0.34
C GLY A 10 13.75 4.40 1.26
N ALA A 11 14.99 4.89 1.13
CA ALA A 11 16.11 4.42 1.93
C ALA A 11 15.87 4.54 3.44
N GLY A 12 16.20 3.47 4.18
CA GLY A 12 16.05 3.40 5.62
C GLY A 12 14.63 3.15 6.13
N VAL A 13 13.66 2.96 5.24
CA VAL A 13 12.27 2.64 5.58
C VAL A 13 11.94 1.22 5.12
N THR A 14 11.23 0.47 5.95
CA THR A 14 10.79 -0.89 5.63
C THR A 14 9.30 -0.94 5.35
N MET A 15 8.94 -1.68 4.29
CA MET A 15 7.58 -1.98 3.87
C MET A 15 7.26 -3.46 4.10
N ALA A 16 6.15 -3.76 4.75
CA ALA A 16 5.64 -5.13 4.85
C ALA A 16 4.69 -5.45 3.67
N ILE A 17 4.91 -6.59 3.04
CA ILE A 17 4.02 -7.16 2.01
C ILE A 17 3.30 -8.36 2.64
N ILE A 18 2.04 -8.16 3.01
CA ILE A 18 1.18 -9.17 3.64
C ILE A 18 0.37 -9.86 2.54
N ASP A 19 0.87 -10.99 2.02
CA ASP A 19 0.39 -11.59 0.76
C ASP A 19 0.76 -13.09 0.66
N THR A 20 1.07 -13.60 -0.52
CA THR A 20 1.46 -14.98 -0.82
C THR A 20 2.92 -15.31 -0.50
N GLY A 21 3.74 -14.32 -0.18
CA GLY A 21 5.18 -14.41 0.04
C GLY A 21 5.95 -13.41 -0.83
N ILE A 22 7.27 -13.52 -0.84
CA ILE A 22 8.18 -12.77 -1.75
C ILE A 22 9.28 -13.72 -2.19
N ASP A 23 9.56 -13.80 -3.50
CA ASP A 23 10.68 -14.55 -4.04
C ASP A 23 12.00 -13.81 -3.77
N GLY A 24 12.74 -14.26 -2.78
CA GLY A 24 14.02 -13.68 -2.38
C GLY A 24 15.19 -13.99 -3.33
N ASN A 25 14.95 -14.76 -4.41
CA ASN A 25 15.96 -15.04 -5.43
C ASN A 25 15.76 -14.22 -6.72
N HIS A 26 14.68 -13.43 -6.80
CA HIS A 26 14.45 -12.59 -7.98
C HIS A 26 15.40 -11.39 -7.97
N THR A 27 16.13 -11.16 -9.09
CA THR A 27 17.18 -10.12 -9.20
C THR A 27 16.75 -8.70 -8.82
N ALA A 28 15.48 -8.38 -8.94
CA ALA A 28 14.96 -7.06 -8.51
C ALA A 28 14.64 -6.99 -7.01
N LEU A 29 14.79 -8.08 -6.24
CA LEU A 29 14.36 -8.20 -4.85
C LEU A 29 15.38 -8.89 -3.94
N ASP A 30 16.47 -9.44 -4.48
CA ASP A 30 17.49 -10.19 -3.76
C ASP A 30 18.49 -9.27 -3.03
N ASP A 31 18.77 -8.12 -3.60
CA ASP A 31 19.72 -7.14 -3.11
C ASP A 31 19.13 -5.74 -3.05
N LEU A 32 19.64 -4.87 -2.17
CA LEU A 32 19.08 -3.53 -1.95
C LEU A 32 19.43 -2.56 -3.06
N ASP A 33 20.64 -2.67 -3.62
CA ASP A 33 21.16 -1.72 -4.59
C ASP A 33 21.80 -2.35 -5.85
N ASP A 34 21.66 -3.67 -5.99
CA ASP A 34 22.21 -4.50 -7.07
C ASP A 34 23.76 -4.49 -7.14
N ASP A 35 24.43 -4.16 -6.05
CA ASP A 35 25.89 -4.26 -5.92
C ASP A 35 26.27 -5.58 -5.26
N ASN A 36 26.52 -6.61 -6.05
CA ASN A 36 26.91 -7.94 -5.58
C ASN A 36 28.20 -7.98 -4.74
N THR A 37 28.85 -6.85 -4.48
CA THR A 37 30.03 -6.76 -3.59
C THR A 37 29.62 -6.41 -2.15
N THR A 38 28.40 -5.97 -1.91
CA THR A 38 27.79 -5.72 -0.61
C THR A 38 26.94 -6.93 -0.18
N ASN A 39 26.58 -6.99 1.10
CA ASN A 39 25.69 -8.02 1.64
C ASN A 39 24.55 -7.30 2.36
N ASP A 40 23.68 -6.71 1.56
CA ASP A 40 22.55 -5.92 2.02
C ASP A 40 21.23 -6.41 1.37
N PRO A 41 20.70 -7.53 1.87
CA PRO A 41 19.49 -8.12 1.33
C PRO A 41 18.33 -7.12 1.41
N LYS A 42 17.59 -7.00 0.32
CA LYS A 42 16.41 -6.14 0.26
C LYS A 42 15.30 -6.62 1.18
N ILE A 43 15.10 -7.95 1.29
CA ILE A 43 14.12 -8.58 2.18
C ILE A 43 14.79 -8.88 3.52
N VAL A 44 14.54 -8.04 4.50
CA VAL A 44 15.22 -8.08 5.82
C VAL A 44 14.56 -9.08 6.79
N ALA A 45 13.31 -9.49 6.55
CA ALA A 45 12.62 -10.49 7.35
C ALA A 45 11.50 -11.18 6.56
N PHE A 46 11.14 -12.40 6.99
CA PHE A 46 10.07 -13.18 6.40
C PHE A 46 9.31 -13.98 7.46
N TYR A 47 7.98 -13.83 7.48
CA TYR A 47 7.08 -14.61 8.33
C TYR A 47 6.10 -15.43 7.50
N ASP A 48 5.95 -16.70 7.84
CA ASP A 48 5.05 -17.64 7.17
C ASP A 48 3.98 -18.15 8.13
N ALA A 49 2.80 -17.53 8.08
CA ALA A 49 1.65 -17.93 8.88
C ALA A 49 0.94 -19.19 8.34
N ILE A 50 1.30 -19.65 7.16
CA ILE A 50 0.64 -20.78 6.47
C ILE A 50 1.34 -22.09 6.81
N ASN A 51 2.65 -22.20 6.51
CA ASN A 51 3.39 -23.46 6.62
C ASN A 51 4.27 -23.52 7.87
N ASN A 52 4.66 -22.37 8.42
CA ASN A 52 5.59 -22.27 9.55
C ASN A 52 5.16 -21.25 10.60
N PRO A 53 3.94 -21.32 11.15
CA PRO A 53 3.43 -20.31 12.08
C PRO A 53 4.22 -20.20 13.40
N GLY A 54 5.09 -21.19 13.68
CA GLY A 54 5.97 -21.18 14.87
C GLY A 54 7.32 -20.48 14.65
N ALA A 55 7.67 -20.14 13.41
CA ALA A 55 8.90 -19.40 13.07
C ALA A 55 8.58 -17.90 13.12
N THR A 56 8.86 -17.25 14.26
CA THR A 56 8.34 -15.90 14.57
C THR A 56 9.40 -14.80 14.65
N ASN A 57 10.71 -15.13 14.59
CA ASN A 57 11.76 -14.11 14.63
C ASN A 57 11.88 -13.32 13.32
N GLY A 58 11.49 -13.92 12.18
CA GLY A 58 11.57 -13.32 10.86
C GLY A 58 12.87 -13.60 10.10
N THR A 59 13.78 -14.38 10.68
CA THR A 59 15.08 -14.75 10.08
C THR A 59 15.27 -16.27 9.94
N GLU A 60 14.26 -17.07 10.34
CA GLU A 60 14.33 -18.54 10.34
C GLU A 60 14.12 -19.15 8.97
N ILE A 61 13.42 -18.44 8.07
CA ILE A 61 12.98 -18.94 6.78
C ILE A 61 13.50 -18.01 5.69
N PHE A 62 14.11 -18.59 4.65
CA PHE A 62 14.47 -17.83 3.46
C PHE A 62 13.20 -17.38 2.73
N PRO A 63 13.09 -16.13 2.30
CA PRO A 63 11.90 -15.62 1.60
C PRO A 63 11.58 -16.39 0.33
N TYR A 64 10.33 -16.80 0.19
CA TYR A 64 9.83 -17.53 -0.98
C TYR A 64 8.39 -17.13 -1.32
N ASP A 65 7.99 -17.42 -2.54
CA ASP A 65 6.62 -17.22 -3.01
C ASP A 65 6.22 -18.37 -3.95
N ASP A 66 5.25 -19.17 -3.54
CA ASP A 66 4.75 -20.32 -4.28
C ASP A 66 3.51 -20.00 -5.14
N ASN A 67 3.14 -18.72 -5.23
CA ASN A 67 2.06 -18.19 -6.07
C ASN A 67 2.55 -17.13 -7.06
N GLY A 68 3.32 -16.13 -6.59
CA GLY A 68 3.87 -15.02 -7.35
C GLY A 68 3.17 -13.68 -7.17
N HIS A 69 1.97 -13.64 -6.59
CA HIS A 69 1.22 -12.41 -6.42
C HIS A 69 1.93 -11.43 -5.46
N GLY A 70 2.43 -11.91 -4.31
CA GLY A 70 3.14 -11.09 -3.34
C GLY A 70 4.49 -10.56 -3.87
N THR A 71 5.20 -11.37 -4.66
CA THR A 71 6.44 -10.97 -5.35
C THR A 71 6.18 -9.81 -6.31
N HIS A 72 5.08 -9.90 -7.08
CA HIS A 72 4.66 -8.84 -7.98
C HIS A 72 4.34 -7.54 -7.21
N CYS A 73 3.60 -7.63 -6.11
CA CYS A 73 3.30 -6.50 -5.22
C CYS A 73 4.56 -5.89 -4.59
N ALA A 74 5.51 -6.73 -4.15
CA ALA A 74 6.80 -6.30 -3.61
C ALA A 74 7.60 -5.48 -4.64
N GLY A 75 7.64 -5.97 -5.89
CA GLY A 75 8.33 -5.28 -6.99
C GLY A 75 7.71 -3.92 -7.33
N ILE A 76 6.38 -3.80 -7.31
CA ILE A 76 5.70 -2.50 -7.51
C ILE A 76 6.10 -1.50 -6.44
N THR A 77 6.19 -1.93 -5.18
CA THR A 77 6.59 -1.05 -4.09
C THR A 77 8.06 -0.68 -4.17
N ALA A 78 8.96 -1.68 -4.27
CA ALA A 78 10.37 -1.47 -3.97
C ALA A 78 11.34 -2.21 -4.90
N GLY A 79 10.90 -2.82 -6.00
CA GLY A 79 11.80 -3.49 -6.94
C GLY A 79 12.88 -2.55 -7.45
N THR A 80 14.13 -3.02 -7.54
CA THR A 80 15.24 -2.25 -8.12
C THR A 80 15.09 -2.07 -9.62
N GLY A 81 14.36 -2.98 -10.28
CA GLY A 81 14.17 -3.02 -11.71
C GLY A 81 15.22 -3.82 -12.47
N ALA A 82 16.17 -4.45 -11.74
CA ALA A 82 17.19 -5.29 -12.37
C ALA A 82 16.57 -6.43 -13.19
N PRO A 83 17.21 -6.89 -14.29
CA PRO A 83 18.55 -6.46 -14.71
C PRO A 83 18.57 -5.25 -15.67
N ASP A 84 17.44 -4.82 -16.20
CA ASP A 84 17.39 -3.79 -17.26
C ASP A 84 16.89 -2.41 -16.77
N TYR A 85 16.45 -2.33 -15.53
CA TYR A 85 15.98 -1.11 -14.86
C TYR A 85 14.79 -0.41 -15.54
N GLN A 86 13.97 -1.17 -16.29
CA GLN A 86 12.78 -0.63 -16.95
C GLN A 86 11.55 -0.60 -16.05
N HIS A 87 11.50 -1.48 -15.03
CA HIS A 87 10.34 -1.69 -14.16
C HIS A 87 10.70 -1.46 -12.69
N ILE A 88 11.22 -0.26 -12.40
CA ILE A 88 11.63 0.14 -11.05
C ILE A 88 10.39 0.41 -10.20
N GLY A 89 10.39 -0.07 -8.95
CA GLY A 89 9.34 0.18 -7.97
C GLY A 89 9.27 1.64 -7.52
N VAL A 90 8.21 2.00 -6.81
CA VAL A 90 7.97 3.38 -6.38
C VAL A 90 9.02 3.87 -5.37
N ALA A 91 9.47 2.99 -4.47
CA ALA A 91 10.48 3.27 -3.45
C ALA A 91 11.65 2.27 -3.52
N PRO A 92 12.50 2.34 -4.58
CA PRO A 92 13.42 1.26 -4.94
C PRO A 92 14.52 0.98 -3.92
N LYS A 93 14.82 1.90 -2.99
CA LYS A 93 15.78 1.70 -1.90
C LYS A 93 15.13 1.40 -0.55
N ALA A 94 13.83 1.09 -0.53
CA ALA A 94 13.19 0.60 0.68
C ALA A 94 13.57 -0.85 0.97
N ASN A 95 13.66 -1.18 2.24
CA ASN A 95 13.69 -2.57 2.68
C ASN A 95 12.29 -3.19 2.62
N LEU A 96 12.24 -4.50 2.49
CA LEU A 96 11.01 -5.28 2.46
C LEU A 96 10.96 -6.28 3.61
N VAL A 97 9.76 -6.57 4.05
CA VAL A 97 9.43 -7.71 4.90
C VAL A 97 8.32 -8.50 4.22
N GLY A 98 8.54 -9.78 4.00
CA GLY A 98 7.52 -10.68 3.47
C GLY A 98 6.70 -11.29 4.61
N VAL A 99 5.37 -11.20 4.51
CA VAL A 99 4.45 -11.79 5.47
C VAL A 99 3.46 -12.68 4.70
N LYS A 100 3.78 -13.97 4.65
CA LYS A 100 2.97 -14.95 3.92
C LYS A 100 1.76 -15.36 4.73
N VAL A 101 0.59 -14.90 4.29
CA VAL A 101 -0.73 -15.19 4.89
C VAL A 101 -1.68 -15.89 3.92
N LEU A 102 -1.26 -16.04 2.67
CA LEU A 102 -1.95 -16.76 1.60
C LEU A 102 -1.07 -17.92 1.11
N ASP A 103 -1.70 -19.03 0.77
CA ASP A 103 -1.05 -20.24 0.24
C ASP A 103 -0.67 -20.10 -1.25
N GLY A 104 -0.11 -21.17 -1.84
CA GLY A 104 0.23 -21.22 -3.26
C GLY A 104 -0.97 -21.13 -4.22
N GLY A 105 -2.19 -21.28 -3.72
CA GLY A 105 -3.42 -21.04 -4.46
C GLY A 105 -3.95 -19.59 -4.33
N GLY A 106 -3.27 -18.74 -3.58
CA GLY A 106 -3.70 -17.38 -3.29
C GLY A 106 -4.84 -17.28 -2.27
N SER A 107 -5.03 -18.32 -1.45
CA SER A 107 -6.09 -18.37 -0.44
C SER A 107 -5.50 -18.42 0.97
N GLY A 108 -6.22 -17.84 1.94
CA GLY A 108 -5.83 -17.84 3.34
C GLY A 108 -7.02 -17.71 4.27
N SER A 109 -6.85 -18.17 5.52
CA SER A 109 -7.85 -17.96 6.55
C SER A 109 -7.73 -16.57 7.18
N PHE A 110 -8.83 -16.04 7.72
CA PHE A 110 -8.77 -14.80 8.52
C PHE A 110 -7.80 -14.94 9.70
N ALA A 111 -7.67 -16.13 10.29
CA ALA A 111 -6.71 -16.37 11.36
C ALA A 111 -5.26 -16.19 10.90
N ALA A 112 -4.90 -16.69 9.72
CA ALA A 112 -3.55 -16.49 9.15
C ALA A 112 -3.29 -15.02 8.82
N VAL A 113 -4.30 -14.32 8.25
CA VAL A 113 -4.21 -12.88 7.96
C VAL A 113 -4.02 -12.07 9.26
N MET A 114 -4.79 -12.36 10.32
CA MET A 114 -4.64 -11.70 11.62
C MET A 114 -3.28 -11.99 12.27
N ALA A 115 -2.80 -13.24 12.19
CA ALA A 115 -1.46 -13.59 12.70
C ALA A 115 -0.34 -12.83 11.97
N GLY A 116 -0.45 -12.64 10.64
CA GLY A 116 0.48 -11.82 9.87
C GLY A 116 0.43 -10.34 10.25
N MET A 117 -0.75 -9.79 10.48
CA MET A 117 -0.91 -8.42 10.97
C MET A 117 -0.31 -8.23 12.37
N GLU A 118 -0.59 -9.15 13.30
CA GLU A 118 -0.04 -9.15 14.66
C GLU A 118 1.49 -9.20 14.65
N TRP A 119 2.06 -10.15 13.90
CA TRP A 119 3.51 -10.25 13.74
C TRP A 119 4.13 -8.96 13.17
N THR A 120 3.50 -8.36 12.17
CA THR A 120 3.96 -7.10 11.56
C THR A 120 4.01 -5.97 12.60
N VAL A 121 3.00 -5.85 13.46
CA VAL A 121 2.95 -4.86 14.53
C VAL A 121 4.00 -5.15 15.60
N GLU A 122 4.17 -6.40 16.02
CA GLU A 122 5.18 -6.81 17.02
C GLU A 122 6.60 -6.48 16.53
N LYS A 123 6.87 -6.74 15.26
CA LYS A 123 8.19 -6.58 14.65
C LYS A 123 8.49 -5.19 14.08
N ARG A 124 7.53 -4.28 14.12
CA ARG A 124 7.65 -2.95 13.48
C ARG A 124 8.87 -2.14 13.92
N HIS A 125 9.26 -2.23 15.19
CA HIS A 125 10.43 -1.51 15.69
C HIS A 125 11.75 -2.23 15.38
N GLU A 126 11.73 -3.56 15.38
CA GLU A 126 12.92 -4.39 15.10
C GLU A 126 13.39 -4.19 13.65
N PHE A 127 12.45 -4.19 12.70
CA PHE A 127 12.74 -4.07 11.28
C PHE A 127 12.40 -2.68 10.70
N ASN A 128 12.06 -1.69 11.52
CA ASN A 128 11.64 -0.35 11.11
C ASN A 128 10.47 -0.36 10.10
N ILE A 129 9.46 -1.23 10.31
CA ILE A 129 8.29 -1.32 9.44
C ILE A 129 7.39 -0.11 9.69
N ARG A 130 7.22 0.73 8.67
CA ARG A 130 6.41 1.95 8.76
C ARG A 130 5.10 1.85 7.97
N ALA A 131 5.07 1.01 6.94
CA ALA A 131 3.89 0.80 6.12
C ALA A 131 3.72 -0.68 5.77
N ALA A 132 2.50 -1.07 5.45
CA ALA A 132 2.15 -2.42 5.00
C ALA A 132 1.16 -2.36 3.82
N SER A 133 1.31 -3.28 2.87
CA SER A 133 0.39 -3.51 1.76
C SER A 133 -0.32 -4.84 1.94
N MET A 134 -1.64 -4.82 1.86
CA MET A 134 -2.49 -6.01 1.85
C MET A 134 -3.31 -6.02 0.55
N SER A 135 -2.80 -6.71 -0.46
CA SER A 135 -3.45 -6.86 -1.76
C SER A 135 -4.39 -8.07 -1.78
N LEU A 136 -5.21 -8.19 -0.74
CA LEU A 136 -6.13 -9.30 -0.50
C LEU A 136 -7.47 -8.80 0.05
N GLY A 137 -8.47 -9.66 0.01
CA GLY A 137 -9.77 -9.38 0.61
C GLY A 137 -10.80 -10.46 0.32
N ALA A 138 -11.86 -10.48 1.13
CA ALA A 138 -13.06 -11.28 0.91
C ALA A 138 -14.22 -10.36 0.53
N LEU A 139 -15.12 -10.85 -0.33
CA LEU A 139 -16.36 -10.13 -0.64
C LEU A 139 -17.24 -10.08 0.62
N THR A 140 -17.77 -8.92 0.92
CA THR A 140 -18.85 -8.74 1.91
C THR A 140 -20.07 -9.55 1.42
N GLY A 141 -20.66 -10.36 2.30
CA GLY A 141 -21.77 -11.26 1.95
C GLY A 141 -21.40 -12.74 1.77
N ALA A 142 -20.11 -13.08 1.73
CA ALA A 142 -19.67 -14.48 1.85
C ALA A 142 -19.77 -15.00 3.30
N ILE A 143 -19.90 -14.09 4.28
CA ILE A 143 -20.05 -14.35 5.70
C ILE A 143 -21.20 -13.45 6.19
N GLU A 144 -22.10 -13.98 7.02
CA GLU A 144 -23.21 -13.24 7.65
C GLU A 144 -22.70 -12.26 8.72
N TRP A 145 -22.07 -11.16 8.31
CA TRP A 145 -21.68 -10.09 9.21
C TRP A 145 -22.74 -8.98 9.22
N THR A 146 -23.00 -8.42 10.39
CA THR A 146 -24.00 -7.34 10.54
C THR A 146 -23.42 -5.96 10.22
N SER A 147 -22.09 -5.81 10.31
CA SER A 147 -21.36 -4.61 9.85
C SER A 147 -19.88 -4.91 9.62
N SER A 148 -19.21 -4.12 8.78
CA SER A 148 -17.77 -4.25 8.52
C SER A 148 -16.92 -3.92 9.76
N GLU A 149 -17.40 -3.15 10.70
CA GLU A 149 -16.71 -2.80 11.94
C GLU A 149 -16.71 -3.94 12.97
N GLU A 150 -17.67 -4.84 12.91
CA GLU A 150 -17.77 -5.99 13.81
C GLU A 150 -16.84 -7.14 13.40
N GLU A 151 -16.34 -7.11 12.18
CA GLU A 151 -15.40 -8.11 11.70
C GLU A 151 -14.05 -8.00 12.41
N SER A 152 -13.59 -9.12 12.97
CA SER A 152 -12.34 -9.16 13.74
C SER A 152 -11.11 -8.71 12.93
N VAL A 153 -11.10 -9.01 11.62
CA VAL A 153 -10.01 -8.63 10.73
C VAL A 153 -10.01 -7.11 10.45
N ASN A 154 -11.19 -6.48 10.32
CA ASN A 154 -11.31 -5.02 10.18
C ASN A 154 -10.83 -4.30 11.43
N ARG A 155 -11.18 -4.81 12.62
CA ARG A 155 -10.68 -4.25 13.88
C ARG A 155 -9.17 -4.36 13.99
N MET A 156 -8.59 -5.51 13.65
CA MET A 156 -7.14 -5.69 13.64
C MET A 156 -6.46 -4.74 12.64
N ALA A 157 -7.05 -4.51 11.47
CA ALA A 157 -6.55 -3.57 10.48
C ALA A 157 -6.54 -2.12 11.00
N ASN A 158 -7.60 -1.70 11.71
CA ASN A 158 -7.64 -0.40 12.38
C ASN A 158 -6.58 -0.31 13.49
N GLU A 159 -6.38 -1.38 14.28
CA GLU A 159 -5.36 -1.41 15.34
C GLU A 159 -3.92 -1.34 14.78
N MET A 160 -3.65 -1.88 13.58
CA MET A 160 -2.34 -1.69 12.93
C MET A 160 -2.04 -0.22 12.68
N MET A 161 -3.01 0.54 12.18
CA MET A 161 -2.89 2.00 11.99
C MET A 161 -2.60 2.71 13.31
N ARG A 162 -3.33 2.37 14.36
CA ARG A 162 -3.15 2.95 15.70
C ARG A 162 -1.81 2.55 16.34
N ALA A 163 -1.30 1.37 16.01
CA ALA A 163 0.01 0.88 16.45
C ALA A 163 1.19 1.52 15.72
N GLY A 164 0.96 2.35 14.69
CA GLY A 164 2.00 3.09 13.98
C GLY A 164 2.46 2.48 12.66
N VAL A 165 1.73 1.50 12.11
CA VAL A 165 1.96 0.93 10.78
C VAL A 165 0.88 1.43 9.82
N THR A 166 1.25 2.20 8.80
CA THR A 166 0.28 2.66 7.78
C THR A 166 -0.13 1.51 6.89
N LEU A 167 -1.40 1.13 6.96
CA LEU A 167 -1.92 -0.03 6.24
C LEU A 167 -2.70 0.38 5.00
N PHE A 168 -2.24 -0.10 3.85
CA PHE A 168 -2.88 0.03 2.55
C PHE A 168 -3.57 -1.28 2.18
N ILE A 169 -4.83 -1.21 1.75
CA ILE A 169 -5.63 -2.40 1.41
C ILE A 169 -6.31 -2.21 0.06
N ALA A 170 -6.31 -3.27 -0.75
CA ALA A 170 -7.00 -3.28 -2.02
C ALA A 170 -8.52 -3.13 -1.84
N ALA A 171 -9.15 -2.29 -2.68
CA ALA A 171 -10.60 -2.09 -2.65
C ALA A 171 -11.40 -3.34 -3.06
N GLY A 172 -10.78 -4.21 -3.87
CA GLY A 172 -11.41 -5.38 -4.48
C GLY A 172 -11.63 -5.22 -5.99
N ASN A 173 -11.93 -6.32 -6.67
CA ASN A 173 -12.02 -6.39 -8.14
C ASN A 173 -13.41 -6.84 -8.62
N SER A 174 -14.47 -6.50 -7.88
CA SER A 174 -15.85 -6.87 -8.23
C SER A 174 -16.57 -5.83 -9.09
N GLY A 175 -15.96 -4.65 -9.26
CA GLY A 175 -16.59 -3.52 -9.95
C GLY A 175 -17.87 -3.04 -9.26
N GLY A 176 -18.41 -1.91 -9.74
CA GLY A 176 -19.72 -1.41 -9.29
C GLY A 176 -19.80 -0.89 -7.87
N THR A 177 -20.95 -0.38 -7.50
CA THR A 177 -21.22 0.30 -6.23
C THR A 177 -21.47 -0.69 -5.09
N GLY A 178 -20.95 -0.38 -3.88
CA GLY A 178 -21.19 -1.20 -2.68
C GLY A 178 -20.43 -2.52 -2.68
N THR A 179 -19.27 -2.58 -3.33
CA THR A 179 -18.50 -3.82 -3.54
C THR A 179 -17.13 -3.82 -2.86
N ILE A 180 -16.88 -2.87 -1.96
CA ILE A 180 -15.65 -2.85 -1.16
C ILE A 180 -15.61 -4.08 -0.24
N GLY A 181 -14.53 -4.87 -0.37
CA GLY A 181 -14.34 -6.07 0.42
C GLY A 181 -13.73 -5.82 1.80
N THR A 182 -13.79 -6.84 2.66
CA THR A 182 -13.07 -6.89 3.95
C THR A 182 -11.63 -7.36 3.70
N PRO A 183 -10.58 -6.76 4.31
CA PRO A 183 -10.63 -5.65 5.28
C PRO A 183 -10.55 -4.24 4.68
N GLY A 184 -10.69 -4.07 3.36
CA GLY A 184 -10.69 -2.77 2.70
C GLY A 184 -11.80 -1.83 3.17
N SER A 185 -12.89 -2.37 3.76
CA SER A 185 -13.99 -1.61 4.35
C SER A 185 -13.66 -1.00 5.73
N ALA A 186 -12.57 -1.41 6.38
CA ALA A 186 -12.19 -0.88 7.69
C ALA A 186 -12.00 0.65 7.67
N GLU A 187 -12.33 1.31 8.78
CA GLU A 187 -12.45 2.77 8.85
C GLU A 187 -11.10 3.48 8.70
N ASP A 188 -10.11 3.05 9.50
CA ASP A 188 -8.84 3.77 9.65
C ASP A 188 -7.86 3.53 8.52
N VAL A 189 -7.97 2.41 7.81
CA VAL A 189 -7.02 1.99 6.76
C VAL A 189 -7.15 2.83 5.48
N ILE A 190 -6.11 2.81 4.67
CA ILE A 190 -6.09 3.45 3.36
C ILE A 190 -6.50 2.41 2.30
N THR A 191 -7.76 2.47 1.87
CA THR A 191 -8.29 1.59 0.83
C THR A 191 -8.01 2.18 -0.54
N VAL A 192 -7.45 1.38 -1.45
CA VAL A 192 -6.96 1.84 -2.75
C VAL A 192 -7.77 1.24 -3.90
N GLY A 193 -8.37 2.10 -4.71
CA GLY A 193 -9.01 1.76 -5.97
C GLY A 193 -8.00 1.69 -7.12
N SER A 194 -8.38 1.02 -8.21
CA SER A 194 -7.52 0.84 -9.39
C SER A 194 -7.88 1.79 -10.52
N LEU A 195 -6.87 2.43 -11.09
CA LEU A 195 -6.96 3.24 -12.31
C LEU A 195 -6.34 2.53 -13.49
N ASP A 196 -6.87 2.79 -14.67
CA ASP A 196 -6.21 2.52 -15.94
C ASP A 196 -5.07 3.53 -16.17
N LYS A 197 -4.22 3.28 -17.19
CA LYS A 197 -3.06 4.15 -17.47
C LYS A 197 -3.44 5.56 -17.93
N ASP A 198 -4.64 5.76 -18.41
CA ASP A 198 -5.23 7.06 -18.74
C ASP A 198 -5.88 7.77 -17.53
N THR A 199 -5.73 7.16 -16.34
CA THR A 199 -6.27 7.64 -15.06
C THR A 199 -7.79 7.56 -14.92
N ALA A 200 -8.51 6.85 -15.80
CA ALA A 200 -9.89 6.43 -15.58
C ALA A 200 -9.97 5.37 -14.49
N ILE A 201 -11.11 5.28 -13.81
CA ILE A 201 -11.33 4.15 -12.91
C ILE A 201 -11.42 2.85 -13.73
N ALA A 202 -10.66 1.83 -13.34
CA ALA A 202 -10.72 0.54 -13.97
C ALA A 202 -12.11 -0.10 -13.73
N VAL A 203 -12.69 -0.69 -14.76
CA VAL A 203 -14.07 -1.23 -14.71
C VAL A 203 -14.25 -2.30 -13.64
N TYR A 204 -13.18 -3.01 -13.27
CA TYR A 204 -13.19 -4.02 -12.24
C TYR A 204 -13.01 -3.44 -10.82
N SER A 205 -12.55 -2.19 -10.66
CA SER A 205 -12.29 -1.63 -9.34
C SER A 205 -13.57 -1.57 -8.51
N SER A 206 -13.53 -2.18 -7.32
CA SER A 206 -14.62 -2.08 -6.35
C SER A 206 -14.82 -0.65 -5.89
N GLN A 207 -16.07 -0.30 -5.60
CA GLN A 207 -16.50 1.06 -5.25
C GLN A 207 -17.38 1.03 -4.00
N GLY A 208 -17.32 2.11 -3.23
CA GLY A 208 -18.19 2.32 -2.09
C GLY A 208 -19.66 2.63 -2.46
N PRO A 209 -20.47 2.98 -1.46
CA PRO A 209 -20.10 3.08 -0.06
C PRO A 209 -19.88 1.72 0.60
N THR A 210 -19.33 1.72 1.83
CA THR A 210 -19.37 0.52 2.69
C THR A 210 -20.81 0.26 3.15
N GLU A 211 -21.03 -0.87 3.83
CA GLU A 211 -22.35 -1.22 4.37
C GLU A 211 -22.87 -0.16 5.36
N GLU A 212 -21.97 0.46 6.14
CA GLU A 212 -22.32 1.56 7.07
C GLU A 212 -22.40 2.93 6.39
N GLY A 213 -22.26 2.99 5.08
CA GLY A 213 -22.39 4.23 4.30
C GLY A 213 -21.12 5.11 4.24
N ARG A 214 -19.96 4.60 4.71
CA ARG A 214 -18.69 5.35 4.57
C ARG A 214 -18.23 5.39 3.12
N VAL A 215 -17.64 6.52 2.73
CA VAL A 215 -17.02 6.67 1.42
C VAL A 215 -15.71 5.85 1.39
N LYS A 216 -15.62 4.92 0.46
CA LYS A 216 -14.45 4.14 0.08
C LYS A 216 -14.43 3.98 -1.46
N PRO A 217 -13.25 3.78 -2.09
CA PRO A 217 -11.90 3.76 -1.51
C PRO A 217 -11.52 5.12 -0.92
N ASN A 218 -10.36 5.20 -0.23
CA ASN A 218 -9.80 6.49 0.22
C ASN A 218 -9.11 7.23 -0.92
N LEU A 219 -8.40 6.47 -1.77
CA LEU A 219 -7.53 6.94 -2.84
C LEU A 219 -7.60 5.97 -4.02
N ALA A 220 -7.07 6.39 -5.17
CA ALA A 220 -6.90 5.53 -6.33
C ALA A 220 -5.47 5.66 -6.88
N PHE A 221 -4.94 4.56 -7.43
CA PHE A 221 -3.62 4.48 -8.06
C PHE A 221 -3.68 3.62 -9.32
N VAL A 222 -2.70 3.74 -10.21
CA VAL A 222 -2.66 2.91 -11.43
C VAL A 222 -2.45 1.46 -11.06
N GLY A 223 -3.39 0.60 -11.52
CA GLY A 223 -3.37 -0.84 -11.26
C GLY A 223 -3.62 -1.70 -12.49
N SER A 224 -3.82 -1.11 -13.68
CA SER A 224 -4.03 -1.85 -14.93
C SER A 224 -2.74 -2.03 -15.71
N SER A 225 -2.47 -3.28 -16.12
CA SER A 225 -1.28 -3.67 -16.91
C SER A 225 0.03 -3.19 -16.30
N VAL A 226 0.22 -3.41 -15.01
CA VAL A 226 1.43 -3.05 -14.28
C VAL A 226 2.44 -4.18 -14.41
N ASN A 227 3.62 -3.88 -14.97
CA ASN A 227 4.74 -4.81 -15.03
C ASN A 227 5.50 -4.80 -13.70
N ALA A 228 5.75 -5.99 -13.18
CA ALA A 228 6.55 -6.19 -11.97
C ALA A 228 7.15 -7.61 -11.96
N PRO A 229 8.06 -7.94 -11.04
CA PRO A 229 8.72 -9.24 -10.96
C PRO A 229 7.76 -10.42 -11.03
N ASP A 230 8.13 -11.42 -11.84
CA ASP A 230 7.46 -12.70 -11.99
C ASP A 230 8.21 -13.76 -11.18
N ALA A 231 7.61 -14.24 -10.09
CA ALA A 231 8.25 -15.15 -9.15
C ALA A 231 8.76 -16.44 -9.81
N ASN A 232 9.86 -16.97 -9.28
CA ASN A 232 10.49 -18.22 -9.72
C ASN A 232 11.02 -18.21 -11.17
N THR A 233 11.18 -17.03 -11.78
CA THR A 233 11.80 -16.88 -13.11
C THR A 233 13.25 -16.41 -13.05
N GLY A 234 13.68 -15.90 -11.90
CA GLY A 234 14.99 -15.32 -11.65
C GLY A 234 15.06 -13.83 -11.98
N ASP A 235 14.66 -13.42 -13.18
CA ASP A 235 14.73 -12.04 -13.68
C ASP A 235 13.54 -11.61 -14.55
N GLY A 236 12.51 -12.46 -14.65
CA GLY A 236 11.34 -12.22 -15.49
C GLY A 236 10.37 -11.20 -14.91
N TYR A 237 9.60 -10.57 -15.77
CA TYR A 237 8.56 -9.61 -15.43
C TYR A 237 7.24 -9.99 -16.11
N VAL A 238 6.14 -9.74 -15.42
CA VAL A 238 4.79 -10.00 -15.92
C VAL A 238 3.87 -8.80 -15.70
N ALA A 239 2.93 -8.58 -16.62
CA ALA A 239 1.93 -7.53 -16.50
C ALA A 239 0.66 -8.10 -15.85
N LEU A 240 0.28 -7.57 -14.70
CA LEU A 240 -0.98 -7.91 -14.02
C LEU A 240 -1.88 -6.67 -13.89
N SER A 241 -3.17 -6.92 -13.64
CA SER A 241 -4.17 -5.87 -13.43
C SER A 241 -5.03 -6.19 -12.22
N GLY A 242 -5.26 -5.19 -11.37
CA GLY A 242 -6.08 -5.32 -10.16
C GLY A 242 -5.88 -4.15 -9.20
N THR A 243 -6.79 -3.98 -8.27
CA THR A 243 -6.57 -3.14 -7.09
C THR A 243 -5.36 -3.61 -6.28
N SER A 244 -5.02 -4.90 -6.41
CA SER A 244 -3.79 -5.52 -5.88
C SER A 244 -2.50 -4.89 -6.41
N MET A 245 -2.49 -4.34 -7.62
CA MET A 245 -1.33 -3.66 -8.22
C MET A 245 -1.32 -2.16 -7.88
N ALA A 246 -2.49 -1.56 -7.71
CA ALA A 246 -2.64 -0.17 -7.29
C ALA A 246 -2.17 0.04 -5.84
N THR A 247 -2.51 -0.89 -4.95
CA THR A 247 -2.26 -0.78 -3.50
C THR A 247 -0.78 -0.66 -3.15
N PRO A 248 0.13 -1.55 -3.59
CA PRO A 248 1.56 -1.44 -3.30
C PRO A 248 2.20 -0.21 -3.94
N GLY A 249 1.68 0.27 -5.08
CA GLY A 249 2.12 1.53 -5.68
C GLY A 249 1.80 2.75 -4.80
N ALA A 250 0.58 2.84 -4.29
CA ALA A 250 0.19 3.89 -3.34
C ALA A 250 0.98 3.79 -2.02
N ALA A 251 1.20 2.55 -1.53
CA ALA A 251 1.98 2.30 -0.32
C ALA A 251 3.46 2.71 -0.48
N GLY A 252 4.04 2.52 -1.66
CA GLY A 252 5.38 2.99 -1.98
C GLY A 252 5.54 4.51 -1.85
N VAL A 253 4.49 5.29 -2.16
CA VAL A 253 4.50 6.75 -1.94
C VAL A 253 4.60 7.07 -0.44
N ALA A 254 3.89 6.34 0.42
CA ALA A 254 4.01 6.52 1.87
C ALA A 254 5.44 6.20 2.39
N VAL A 255 6.10 5.22 1.80
CA VAL A 255 7.52 4.92 2.11
C VAL A 255 8.43 6.10 1.80
N LEU A 256 8.22 6.79 0.65
CA LEU A 256 8.96 8.01 0.32
C LEU A 256 8.64 9.15 1.32
N MET A 257 7.38 9.28 1.74
CA MET A 257 6.97 10.27 2.76
C MET A 257 7.65 10.01 4.10
N TYR A 258 7.75 8.74 4.53
CA TYR A 258 8.46 8.37 5.76
C TYR A 258 9.97 8.60 5.70
N GLN A 259 10.58 8.46 4.53
CA GLN A 259 11.98 8.89 4.35
C GLN A 259 12.12 10.41 4.47
N ALA A 260 11.17 11.17 3.93
CA ALA A 260 11.18 12.63 4.00
C ALA A 260 10.92 13.14 5.43
N ASN A 261 10.02 12.47 6.16
CA ASN A 261 9.66 12.82 7.54
C ASN A 261 9.32 11.55 8.35
N PRO A 262 10.29 11.02 9.13
CA PRO A 262 10.09 9.80 9.91
C PRO A 262 9.12 9.96 11.10
N ASP A 263 8.77 11.19 11.49
CA ASP A 263 7.92 11.46 12.64
C ASP A 263 6.40 11.44 12.30
N LEU A 264 6.04 11.32 11.02
CA LEU A 264 4.64 11.22 10.60
C LEU A 264 3.94 10.01 11.27
N SER A 265 2.73 10.23 11.74
CA SER A 265 1.84 9.13 12.12
C SER A 265 1.16 8.53 10.87
N PRO A 266 0.59 7.31 10.95
CA PRO A 266 -0.20 6.74 9.86
C PRO A 266 -1.38 7.62 9.42
N PHE A 267 -1.96 8.34 10.37
CA PHE A 267 -3.07 9.26 10.09
C PHE A 267 -2.61 10.53 9.38
N ASP A 268 -1.40 11.04 9.70
CA ASP A 268 -0.81 12.16 8.96
C ASP A 268 -0.54 11.76 7.51
N VAL A 269 0.07 10.59 7.29
CA VAL A 269 0.30 10.03 5.95
C VAL A 269 -1.02 9.94 5.17
N ARG A 270 -2.07 9.36 5.78
CA ARG A 270 -3.39 9.26 5.16
C ARG A 270 -3.94 10.65 4.78
N ASN A 271 -3.90 11.60 5.70
CA ASN A 271 -4.44 12.94 5.49
C ASN A 271 -3.67 13.68 4.39
N ILE A 272 -2.34 13.69 4.44
CA ILE A 272 -1.49 14.32 3.42
C ILE A 272 -1.77 13.70 2.03
N MET A 273 -1.80 12.38 1.92
CA MET A 273 -2.09 11.73 0.65
C MET A 273 -3.49 12.08 0.11
N GLN A 274 -4.49 12.20 0.98
CA GLN A 274 -5.84 12.58 0.59
C GLN A 274 -5.92 14.04 0.14
N GLU A 275 -5.27 14.96 0.85
CA GLU A 275 -5.28 16.40 0.55
C GLU A 275 -4.50 16.73 -0.72
N THR A 276 -3.39 16.04 -0.98
CA THR A 276 -2.52 16.26 -2.14
C THR A 276 -2.93 15.47 -3.38
N SER A 277 -3.90 14.56 -3.27
CA SER A 277 -4.41 13.78 -4.40
C SER A 277 -5.08 14.66 -5.44
N THR A 278 -4.92 14.29 -6.72
CA THR A 278 -5.64 14.91 -7.82
C THR A 278 -7.08 14.43 -7.82
N TYR A 279 -8.00 15.26 -7.38
CA TYR A 279 -9.43 14.93 -7.33
C TYR A 279 -9.96 14.54 -8.71
N ARG A 280 -10.74 13.47 -8.76
CA ARG A 280 -11.40 12.99 -9.97
C ARG A 280 -12.91 12.94 -9.73
N GLN A 281 -13.66 13.57 -10.61
CA GLN A 281 -15.12 13.50 -10.62
C GLN A 281 -15.60 12.33 -11.46
N CYS A 282 -16.72 11.77 -11.04
CA CYS A 282 -17.33 10.58 -11.56
C CYS A 282 -17.98 10.75 -12.94
N HIS A 283 -17.26 11.13 -13.94
CA HIS A 283 -17.69 10.91 -15.31
C HIS A 283 -16.99 9.68 -15.85
N TYR A 284 -17.70 8.57 -15.84
CA TYR A 284 -17.25 7.26 -16.32
C TYR A 284 -16.72 7.24 -17.76
N MET A 285 -16.90 8.32 -18.49
CA MET A 285 -16.67 8.36 -19.93
C MET A 285 -15.67 9.43 -20.40
N LEU A 286 -15.16 10.31 -19.51
CA LEU A 286 -14.27 11.42 -19.90
C LEU A 286 -13.11 11.52 -18.90
N ALA A 287 -12.32 10.46 -18.85
CA ALA A 287 -11.24 10.25 -17.88
C ALA A 287 -10.14 11.32 -17.86
N ASN A 288 -10.02 12.12 -18.92
CA ASN A 288 -8.92 13.06 -19.12
C ASN A 288 -9.28 14.53 -18.82
N GLU A 289 -10.54 14.78 -18.43
CA GLU A 289 -10.96 16.16 -18.11
C GLU A 289 -10.83 16.40 -16.60
N PRO A 290 -10.07 17.40 -16.16
CA PRO A 290 -10.08 17.81 -14.76
C PRO A 290 -11.49 18.27 -14.37
N CYS A 291 -11.91 17.94 -13.14
CA CYS A 291 -13.17 18.50 -12.62
C CYS A 291 -13.05 20.02 -12.58
N ALA A 292 -14.10 20.71 -13.02
CA ALA A 292 -14.18 22.14 -12.77
C ALA A 292 -14.19 22.39 -11.25
N GLU A 293 -13.44 23.38 -10.78
CA GLU A 293 -13.23 23.65 -9.34
C GLU A 293 -14.53 23.82 -8.56
N ASP A 294 -15.57 24.39 -9.19
CA ASP A 294 -16.90 24.60 -8.63
C ASP A 294 -17.71 23.29 -8.44
N LEU A 295 -17.29 22.20 -9.08
CA LEU A 295 -17.89 20.88 -8.96
C LEU A 295 -17.18 19.98 -7.95
N ILE A 296 -16.08 20.42 -7.35
CA ILE A 296 -15.34 19.68 -6.33
C ILE A 296 -16.11 19.75 -4.99
N PRO A 297 -16.57 18.64 -4.41
CA PRO A 297 -17.24 18.66 -3.11
C PRO A 297 -16.32 19.24 -2.04
N LYS A 298 -16.90 19.87 -1.00
CA LYS A 298 -16.12 20.42 0.12
C LYS A 298 -15.22 19.36 0.83
N ASN A 299 -15.68 18.11 0.88
CA ASN A 299 -14.94 16.98 1.44
C ASN A 299 -14.00 16.30 0.43
N ARG A 300 -13.99 16.75 -0.83
CA ARG A 300 -13.13 16.26 -1.92
C ARG A 300 -13.05 14.74 -2.02
N GLN A 301 -14.17 14.02 -1.84
CA GLN A 301 -14.19 12.55 -1.91
C GLN A 301 -15.48 12.03 -2.56
N ASN A 302 -15.39 10.86 -3.17
CA ASN A 302 -16.52 10.12 -3.74
C ASN A 302 -16.29 8.60 -3.69
N ASN A 303 -17.35 7.82 -3.90
CA ASN A 303 -17.29 6.37 -3.78
C ASN A 303 -16.55 5.63 -4.92
N VAL A 304 -16.05 6.34 -5.92
CA VAL A 304 -15.36 5.77 -7.08
C VAL A 304 -13.85 5.92 -6.96
N TYR A 305 -13.40 7.14 -6.69
CA TYR A 305 -11.98 7.51 -6.64
C TYR A 305 -11.48 7.86 -5.23
N GLY A 306 -12.36 7.89 -4.23
CA GLY A 306 -12.04 8.48 -2.93
C GLY A 306 -11.73 9.96 -3.06
N HIS A 307 -10.59 10.38 -2.49
CA HIS A 307 -10.06 11.74 -2.64
C HIS A 307 -9.40 11.97 -4.01
N GLY A 308 -9.18 10.93 -4.79
CA GLY A 308 -8.67 11.00 -6.16
C GLY A 308 -7.43 10.17 -6.43
N HIS A 309 -6.76 10.49 -7.53
CA HIS A 309 -5.50 9.87 -7.94
C HIS A 309 -4.35 10.35 -7.06
N VAL A 310 -3.63 9.44 -6.44
CA VAL A 310 -2.44 9.76 -5.62
C VAL A 310 -1.42 10.52 -6.46
N ASN A 311 -0.99 11.67 -5.95
CA ASN A 311 0.07 12.47 -6.55
C ASN A 311 1.31 12.41 -5.65
N ALA A 312 2.32 11.64 -6.07
CA ALA A 312 3.46 11.33 -5.24
C ALA A 312 4.32 12.57 -4.90
N GLN A 313 4.55 13.46 -5.87
CA GLN A 313 5.43 14.61 -5.63
C GLN A 313 4.85 15.59 -4.59
N PRO A 314 3.63 16.10 -4.70
CA PRO A 314 3.05 16.95 -3.67
C PRO A 314 2.93 16.26 -2.30
N ALA A 315 2.65 14.94 -2.27
CA ALA A 315 2.55 14.20 -1.02
C ALA A 315 3.90 14.14 -0.28
N VAL A 316 4.99 13.92 -1.01
CA VAL A 316 6.35 13.86 -0.43
C VAL A 316 6.84 15.25 -0.04
N GLU A 317 6.57 16.28 -0.84
CA GLU A 317 6.92 17.68 -0.53
C GLU A 317 6.17 18.18 0.71
N GLU A 318 4.87 17.89 0.83
CA GLU A 318 4.06 18.23 2.00
C GLU A 318 4.56 17.50 3.24
N ALA A 319 4.84 16.19 3.13
CA ALA A 319 5.41 15.39 4.20
C ALA A 319 6.73 15.96 4.74
N ALA A 320 7.62 16.40 3.85
CA ALA A 320 8.91 17.00 4.21
C ALA A 320 8.76 18.32 5.00
N ASN A 321 7.68 19.07 4.75
CA ASN A 321 7.44 20.38 5.35
C ASN A 321 6.44 20.36 6.51
N TYR A 322 5.83 19.21 6.81
CA TYR A 322 4.68 19.08 7.73
C TYR A 322 4.94 19.65 9.13
N PHE A 323 6.17 19.54 9.66
CA PHE A 323 6.53 20.10 10.96
C PHE A 323 6.78 21.61 10.97
N TYR A 324 7.14 22.19 9.85
CA TYR A 324 7.42 23.64 9.79
C TYR A 324 6.16 24.47 10.03
N GLU A 325 5.01 24.04 9.53
CA GLU A 325 3.75 24.78 9.74
C GLU A 325 3.26 24.66 11.18
N LEU A 326 3.33 23.50 11.81
CA LEU A 326 2.94 23.30 13.22
C LEU A 326 3.84 24.04 14.19
N SER A 327 5.15 24.09 13.97
CA SER A 327 6.07 24.82 14.83
C SER A 327 5.93 26.34 14.68
N MET A 328 5.69 26.85 13.49
CA MET A 328 5.47 28.29 13.27
C MET A 328 4.12 28.77 13.84
N SER A 329 3.06 28.00 13.72
CA SER A 329 1.77 28.38 14.31
C SER A 329 1.74 28.33 15.84
N LEU A 330 2.46 27.39 16.45
CA LEU A 330 2.63 27.31 17.91
C LEU A 330 3.49 28.46 18.48
N ASN A 331 4.57 28.82 17.81
CA ASN A 331 5.44 29.91 18.25
C ASN A 331 4.75 31.28 18.14
N VAL A 332 3.96 31.50 17.12
CA VAL A 332 3.17 32.77 16.98
C VAL A 332 2.08 32.86 18.04
N THR A 333 1.50 31.75 18.48
CA THR A 333 0.44 31.75 19.51
C THR A 333 1.02 31.95 20.92
N LEU A 334 2.26 31.55 21.18
CA LEU A 334 2.94 31.72 22.48
C LEU A 334 3.58 33.10 22.65
N GLU A 335 3.89 33.80 21.57
CA GLU A 335 4.46 35.15 21.61
C GLU A 335 3.40 36.27 21.66
N SER A 336 2.12 35.94 21.56
CA SER A 336 1.00 36.89 21.55
C SER A 336 0.23 37.00 22.88
N GLU A 337 0.67 36.32 23.95
CA GLU A 337 0.22 36.50 25.35
C GLU A 337 1.35 37.17 26.20
#